data_426d03088ee622165dcbbb0fe8ff5860
#
_entry.id   426d03088ee622165dcbbb0fe8ff5860
#
_cell.length_a   1.000
_cell.length_b   1.000
_cell.length_c   1.000
_cell.angle_alpha   90.00
_cell.angle_beta   90.00
_cell.angle_gamma   90.00
#
_symmetry.space_group_name_H-M   'P 1'
#
loop_
_entity.id
_entity.type
_entity.pdbx_description
1 polymer ?
#
loop_
_entity_poly.entity_id
_entity_poly.type
_entity_poly.pdbx_seq_one_letter_code
_entity_poly.pdbx_strand_id
1 'polypeptide(L)'
;MLTIRPASLSDAQAIQAIYTPYVEKTAFTFEYEVPSVQEFEKRICKTLEKYPYLVAEENGQVLGYAYASTYYARTAYDWTTELSIYVAKEARGQGIGSALYTALEEELQARGYLRFLACIAVPNEASISMHEKRGYVQVAHFPKIGYKFNKWHDIVWMQKTIEGPVRKIQ
;
A
#
# COMPACT_ATOMS: atom_id res chain seq x y z
N MET A 1 -4.76 -11.72 19.44
CA MET A 1 -5.80 -11.47 18.43
C MET A 1 -5.34 -10.34 17.52
N LEU A 2 -5.41 -10.54 16.23
CA LEU A 2 -5.05 -9.51 15.23
C LEU A 2 -6.08 -8.38 15.23
N THR A 3 -5.61 -7.15 15.31
CA THR A 3 -6.43 -5.93 15.25
C THR A 3 -5.94 -5.03 14.13
N ILE A 4 -6.87 -4.54 13.31
CA ILE A 4 -6.59 -3.51 12.31
C ILE A 4 -7.08 -2.18 12.86
N ARG A 5 -6.20 -1.19 12.92
CA ARG A 5 -6.52 0.13 13.48
C ARG A 5 -5.84 1.25 12.69
N PRO A 6 -6.31 2.49 12.79
CA PRO A 6 -5.60 3.64 12.22
C PRO A 6 -4.19 3.75 12.81
N ALA A 7 -3.24 4.13 11.96
CA ALA A 7 -1.88 4.45 12.38
C ALA A 7 -1.85 5.76 13.16
N SER A 8 -0.89 5.86 14.06
CA SER A 8 -0.55 7.10 14.75
C SER A 8 0.94 7.40 14.55
N LEU A 9 1.38 8.59 14.96
CA LEU A 9 2.80 8.96 14.84
C LEU A 9 3.70 8.03 15.66
N SER A 10 3.19 7.46 16.76
CA SER A 10 3.94 6.48 17.57
C SER A 10 4.22 5.17 16.85
N ASP A 11 3.54 4.87 15.75
CA ASP A 11 3.79 3.68 14.93
C ASP A 11 4.95 3.86 13.94
N ALA A 12 5.46 5.07 13.76
CA ALA A 12 6.46 5.38 12.74
C ALA A 12 7.73 4.53 12.85
N GLN A 13 8.20 4.26 14.06
CA GLN A 13 9.38 3.41 14.26
C GLN A 13 9.14 1.96 13.83
N ALA A 14 8.00 1.39 14.19
CA ALA A 14 7.63 0.03 13.80
C ALA A 14 7.42 -0.07 12.29
N ILE A 15 6.78 0.92 11.68
CA ILE A 15 6.56 1.02 10.23
C ILE A 15 7.91 1.10 9.50
N GLN A 16 8.83 1.95 9.95
CA GLN A 16 10.18 2.03 9.40
C GLN A 16 10.88 0.67 9.46
N ALA A 17 10.81 -0.01 10.60
CA ALA A 17 11.44 -1.32 10.78
C ALA A 17 10.90 -2.37 9.81
N ILE A 18 9.59 -2.36 9.52
CA ILE A 18 8.96 -3.25 8.52
C ILE A 18 9.46 -2.91 7.11
N TYR A 19 9.56 -1.63 6.79
CA TYR A 19 9.93 -1.15 5.44
C TYR A 19 11.41 -1.32 5.12
N THR A 20 12.28 -1.24 6.12
CA THR A 20 13.74 -1.30 5.96
C THR A 20 14.23 -2.47 5.10
N PRO A 21 13.82 -3.73 5.33
CA PRO A 21 14.26 -4.84 4.48
C PRO A 21 13.81 -4.72 3.03
N TYR A 22 12.66 -4.10 2.78
CA TYR A 22 12.20 -3.88 1.41
C TYR A 22 13.10 -2.92 0.65
N VAL A 23 13.59 -1.87 1.30
CA VAL A 23 14.53 -0.92 0.71
C VAL A 23 15.90 -1.56 0.47
N GLU A 24 16.44 -2.22 1.49
CA GLU A 24 17.83 -2.70 1.49
C GLU A 24 18.02 -3.99 0.69
N LYS A 25 17.01 -4.83 0.59
CA LYS A 25 17.16 -6.21 0.08
C LYS A 25 16.27 -6.56 -1.10
N THR A 26 15.37 -5.67 -1.51
CA THR A 26 14.43 -5.93 -2.60
C THR A 26 14.31 -4.75 -3.55
N ALA A 27 13.80 -5.03 -4.76
CA ALA A 27 13.35 -4.01 -5.71
C ALA A 27 11.81 -3.85 -5.68
N PHE A 28 11.13 -4.34 -4.65
CA PHE A 28 9.67 -4.14 -4.49
C PHE A 28 9.33 -2.69 -4.16
N THR A 29 10.25 -1.95 -3.57
CA THR A 29 10.24 -0.49 -3.55
C THR A 29 11.46 0.01 -4.32
N PHE A 30 11.31 1.16 -4.99
CA PHE A 30 12.42 1.78 -5.73
C PHE A 30 13.18 2.81 -4.90
N GLU A 31 12.86 2.97 -3.61
CA GLU A 31 13.69 3.78 -2.73
C GLU A 31 15.04 3.12 -2.51
N TYR A 32 16.10 3.92 -2.54
CA TYR A 32 17.50 3.47 -2.35
C TYR A 32 17.94 3.58 -0.90
N GLU A 33 17.42 4.58 -0.19
CA GLU A 33 17.77 4.87 1.20
C GLU A 33 16.55 4.67 2.09
N VAL A 34 16.77 4.12 3.28
CA VAL A 34 15.69 3.96 4.26
C VAL A 34 15.32 5.33 4.81
N PRO A 35 14.06 5.76 4.66
CA PRO A 35 13.61 7.01 5.27
C PRO A 35 13.74 6.96 6.79
N SER A 36 14.03 8.12 7.41
CA SER A 36 14.11 8.24 8.86
C SER A 36 12.74 8.01 9.52
N VAL A 37 12.74 7.75 10.84
CA VAL A 37 11.49 7.68 11.62
C VAL A 37 10.71 8.99 11.49
N GLN A 38 11.40 10.14 11.54
CA GLN A 38 10.77 11.45 11.38
C GLN A 38 10.14 11.63 10.01
N GLU A 39 10.76 11.10 8.96
CA GLU A 39 10.16 11.10 7.61
C GLU A 39 8.89 10.24 7.56
N PHE A 40 8.86 9.09 8.24
CA PHE A 40 7.66 8.28 8.36
C PHE A 40 6.56 8.99 9.14
N GLU A 41 6.90 9.70 10.22
CA GLU A 41 5.92 10.53 10.94
C GLU A 41 5.26 11.55 10.01
N LYS A 42 6.06 12.23 9.17
CA LYS A 42 5.54 13.18 8.18
C LYS A 42 4.64 12.49 7.14
N ARG A 43 5.04 11.33 6.63
CA ARG A 43 4.27 10.56 5.65
C ARG A 43 2.92 10.10 6.24
N ILE A 44 2.91 9.61 7.47
CA ILE A 44 1.69 9.23 8.18
C ILE A 44 0.76 10.43 8.34
N CYS A 45 1.29 11.54 8.87
CA CYS A 45 0.53 12.76 9.10
C CYS A 45 -0.10 13.28 7.81
N LYS A 46 0.69 13.40 6.75
CA LYS A 46 0.24 13.89 5.45
C LYS A 46 -0.82 12.97 4.82
N THR A 47 -0.61 11.66 4.90
CA THR A 47 -1.58 10.69 4.37
C THR A 47 -2.92 10.80 5.08
N LEU A 48 -2.90 10.89 6.41
CA LEU A 48 -4.12 10.97 7.22
C LEU A 48 -4.95 12.23 6.99
N GLU A 49 -4.39 13.28 6.38
CA GLU A 49 -5.15 14.47 5.99
C GLU A 49 -6.27 14.13 4.98
N LYS A 50 -6.08 13.09 4.17
CA LYS A 50 -7.02 12.76 3.08
C LYS A 50 -7.36 11.27 2.99
N TYR A 51 -6.47 10.39 3.41
CA TYR A 51 -6.56 8.95 3.19
C TYR A 51 -6.43 8.14 4.47
N PRO A 52 -6.97 6.91 4.50
CA PRO A 52 -6.68 5.96 5.55
C PRO A 52 -5.19 5.55 5.55
N TYR A 53 -4.66 5.37 6.74
CA TYR A 53 -3.37 4.73 6.99
C TYR A 53 -3.58 3.75 8.15
N LEU A 54 -3.46 2.45 7.86
CA LEU A 54 -3.83 1.39 8.80
C LEU A 54 -2.63 0.54 9.20
N VAL A 55 -2.62 0.07 10.43
CA VAL A 55 -1.66 -0.91 10.94
C VAL A 55 -2.38 -2.17 11.40
N ALA A 56 -1.71 -3.30 11.22
CA ALA A 56 -2.12 -4.58 11.78
C ALA A 56 -1.29 -4.85 13.03
N GLU A 57 -1.95 -4.99 14.16
CA GLU A 57 -1.30 -5.18 15.47
C GLU A 57 -1.76 -6.47 16.12
N GLU A 58 -0.83 -7.22 16.68
CA GLU A 58 -1.09 -8.38 17.50
C GLU A 58 -0.16 -8.39 18.70
N ASN A 59 -0.71 -8.58 19.90
CA ASN A 59 0.04 -8.61 21.17
C ASN A 59 0.94 -7.37 21.36
N GLY A 60 0.46 -6.19 20.93
CA GLY A 60 1.21 -4.94 21.04
C GLY A 60 2.31 -4.74 20.00
N GLN A 61 2.43 -5.65 19.03
CA GLN A 61 3.42 -5.59 17.96
C GLN A 61 2.75 -5.27 16.61
N VAL A 62 3.24 -4.25 15.91
CA VAL A 62 2.82 -3.95 14.54
C VAL A 62 3.46 -4.94 13.58
N LEU A 63 2.65 -5.66 12.83
CA LEU A 63 3.07 -6.72 11.91
C LEU A 63 2.96 -6.34 10.43
N GLY A 64 2.28 -5.25 10.14
CA GLY A 64 2.11 -4.76 8.78
C GLY A 64 1.36 -3.44 8.76
N TYR A 65 1.37 -2.80 7.61
CA TYR A 65 0.64 -1.54 7.40
C TYR A 65 0.20 -1.41 5.95
N ALA A 66 -0.87 -0.65 5.74
CA ALA A 66 -1.38 -0.33 4.42
C ALA A 66 -1.95 1.08 4.41
N TYR A 67 -1.83 1.77 3.30
CA TYR A 67 -2.36 3.12 3.16
C TYR A 67 -2.76 3.40 1.71
N ALA A 68 -3.54 4.46 1.54
CA ALA A 68 -3.87 4.98 0.22
C ALA A 68 -3.17 6.31 -0.03
N SER A 69 -3.02 6.66 -1.29
CA SER A 69 -2.39 7.90 -1.73
C SER A 69 -3.00 8.41 -3.03
N THR A 70 -2.73 9.67 -3.34
CA THR A 70 -3.17 10.29 -4.59
C THR A 70 -2.47 9.62 -5.78
N TYR A 71 -3.26 9.20 -6.78
CA TYR A 71 -2.72 8.71 -8.05
C TYR A 71 -2.22 9.89 -8.88
N TYR A 72 -3.13 10.77 -9.31
CA TYR A 72 -2.80 12.04 -9.96
C TYR A 72 -3.67 13.16 -9.40
N ALA A 73 -3.16 14.39 -9.43
CA ALA A 73 -3.78 15.54 -8.78
C ALA A 73 -4.94 16.17 -9.56
N ARG A 74 -5.22 15.73 -10.79
CA ARG A 74 -6.31 16.28 -11.61
C ARG A 74 -7.67 15.78 -11.10
N THR A 75 -8.66 16.65 -11.08
CA THR A 75 -10.02 16.38 -10.54
C THR A 75 -10.68 15.14 -11.15
N ALA A 76 -10.43 14.82 -12.42
CA ALA A 76 -10.97 13.61 -13.04
C ALA A 76 -10.52 12.31 -12.36
N TYR A 77 -9.43 12.34 -11.59
CA TYR A 77 -8.90 11.22 -10.81
C TYR A 77 -9.33 11.22 -9.34
N ASP A 78 -10.26 12.11 -8.92
CA ASP A 78 -10.66 12.22 -7.51
C ASP A 78 -11.23 10.92 -6.93
N TRP A 79 -11.81 10.06 -7.76
CA TRP A 79 -12.37 8.76 -7.33
C TRP A 79 -11.39 7.60 -7.46
N THR A 80 -10.15 7.88 -7.83
CA THR A 80 -9.08 6.89 -8.00
C THR A 80 -8.03 7.10 -6.91
N THR A 81 -7.55 6.00 -6.33
CA THR A 81 -6.47 6.05 -5.34
C THR A 81 -5.52 4.87 -5.50
N GLU A 82 -4.27 5.08 -5.16
CA GLU A 82 -3.25 4.03 -5.12
C GLU A 82 -3.15 3.44 -3.72
N LEU A 83 -3.13 2.12 -3.63
CA LEU A 83 -2.97 1.39 -2.38
C LEU A 83 -1.54 0.83 -2.28
N SER A 84 -0.97 0.92 -1.09
CA SER A 84 0.33 0.35 -0.77
C SER A 84 0.23 -0.49 0.49
N ILE A 85 0.97 -1.60 0.53
CA ILE A 85 0.97 -2.55 1.65
C ILE A 85 2.35 -3.14 1.87
N TYR A 86 2.73 -3.24 3.15
CA TYR A 86 3.97 -3.89 3.57
C TYR A 86 3.70 -4.73 4.82
N VAL A 87 4.15 -5.97 4.80
CA VAL A 87 4.00 -6.92 5.91
C VAL A 87 5.39 -7.33 6.39
N ALA A 88 5.58 -7.40 7.71
CA ALA A 88 6.83 -7.87 8.29
C ALA A 88 7.16 -9.28 7.77
N LYS A 89 8.44 -9.54 7.52
CA LYS A 89 8.89 -10.80 6.90
C LYS A 89 8.42 -12.03 7.67
N GLU A 90 8.54 -11.99 8.98
CA GLU A 90 8.15 -13.07 9.89
C GLU A 90 6.64 -13.27 10.00
N ALA A 91 5.86 -12.28 9.56
CA ALA A 91 4.39 -12.32 9.63
C ALA A 91 3.73 -12.63 8.27
N ARG A 92 4.52 -12.91 7.23
CA ARG A 92 3.99 -13.25 5.91
C ARG A 92 3.29 -14.59 5.91
N GLY A 93 2.30 -14.76 5.03
CA GLY A 93 1.54 -16.00 4.89
C GLY A 93 0.52 -16.26 6.01
N GLN A 94 0.26 -15.27 6.86
CA GLN A 94 -0.67 -15.38 7.99
C GLN A 94 -1.98 -14.61 7.78
N GLY A 95 -2.24 -14.16 6.54
CA GLY A 95 -3.46 -13.42 6.20
C GLY A 95 -3.49 -11.94 6.60
N ILE A 96 -2.38 -11.41 7.10
CA ILE A 96 -2.28 -10.01 7.56
C ILE A 96 -2.51 -9.03 6.42
N GLY A 97 -1.88 -9.28 5.27
CA GLY A 97 -2.06 -8.44 4.09
C GLY A 97 -3.51 -8.40 3.63
N SER A 98 -4.17 -9.54 3.61
CA SER A 98 -5.60 -9.64 3.25
C SER A 98 -6.48 -8.89 4.23
N ALA A 99 -6.23 -9.00 5.54
CA ALA A 99 -6.98 -8.28 6.56
C ALA A 99 -6.81 -6.76 6.44
N LEU A 100 -5.58 -6.28 6.20
CA LEU A 100 -5.28 -4.87 5.97
C LEU A 100 -6.01 -4.34 4.73
N TYR A 101 -5.96 -5.06 3.61
CA TYR A 101 -6.65 -4.65 2.39
C TYR A 101 -8.16 -4.65 2.55
N THR A 102 -8.73 -5.62 3.23
CA THR A 102 -10.18 -5.63 3.50
C THR A 102 -10.60 -4.35 4.22
N ALA A 103 -9.93 -4.02 5.32
CA ALA A 103 -10.23 -2.81 6.09
C ALA A 103 -10.00 -1.52 5.26
N LEU A 104 -8.89 -1.47 4.52
CA LEU A 104 -8.54 -0.30 3.71
C LEU A 104 -9.56 -0.07 2.59
N GLU A 105 -9.92 -1.12 1.86
CA GLU A 105 -10.89 -1.04 0.76
C GLU A 105 -12.29 -0.66 1.27
N GLU A 106 -12.73 -1.22 2.39
CA GLU A 106 -14.01 -0.88 3.01
C GLU A 106 -14.07 0.61 3.38
N GLU A 107 -13.02 1.13 4.00
CA GLU A 107 -12.96 2.54 4.37
C GLU A 107 -12.92 3.46 3.14
N LEU A 108 -12.16 3.10 2.12
CA LEU A 108 -12.11 3.87 0.86
C LEU A 108 -13.47 3.87 0.13
N GLN A 109 -14.15 2.73 0.09
CA GLN A 109 -15.50 2.65 -0.48
C GLN A 109 -16.49 3.53 0.28
N ALA A 110 -16.43 3.52 1.61
CA ALA A 110 -17.28 4.38 2.45
C ALA A 110 -17.05 5.86 2.17
N ARG A 111 -15.83 6.26 1.82
CA ARG A 111 -15.47 7.64 1.45
C ARG A 111 -15.88 8.00 0.01
N GLY A 112 -16.23 7.03 -0.84
CA GLY A 112 -16.66 7.23 -2.21
C GLY A 112 -15.63 6.93 -3.29
N TYR A 113 -14.46 6.38 -2.96
CA TYR A 113 -13.49 5.95 -3.96
C TYR A 113 -14.00 4.71 -4.72
N LEU A 114 -13.78 4.70 -6.03
CA LEU A 114 -14.34 3.69 -6.95
C LEU A 114 -13.29 2.95 -7.77
N ARG A 115 -12.05 3.41 -7.78
CA ARG A 115 -10.94 2.79 -8.51
C ARG A 115 -9.75 2.67 -7.60
N PHE A 116 -9.29 1.44 -7.40
CA PHE A 116 -8.11 1.13 -6.60
C PHE A 116 -7.00 0.65 -7.51
N LEU A 117 -5.83 1.29 -7.39
CA LEU A 117 -4.64 0.94 -8.17
C LEU A 117 -3.56 0.41 -7.26
N ALA A 118 -2.82 -0.58 -7.73
CA ALA A 118 -1.60 -1.07 -7.09
C ALA A 118 -0.47 -1.11 -8.12
N CYS A 119 0.66 -0.51 -7.77
CA CYS A 119 1.89 -0.56 -8.57
C CYS A 119 2.80 -1.64 -7.99
N ILE A 120 3.15 -2.63 -8.79
CA ILE A 120 3.89 -3.80 -8.35
C ILE A 120 5.14 -3.97 -9.21
N ALA A 121 6.32 -3.90 -8.58
CA ALA A 121 7.57 -4.27 -9.25
C ALA A 121 7.61 -5.79 -9.43
N VAL A 122 7.93 -6.23 -10.65
CA VAL A 122 7.90 -7.65 -10.99
C VAL A 122 9.30 -8.17 -11.32
N PRO A 123 9.58 -9.47 -11.07
CA PRO A 123 8.65 -10.50 -10.60
C PRO A 123 8.26 -10.34 -9.13
N ASN A 124 7.00 -10.54 -8.81
CA ASN A 124 6.45 -10.59 -7.46
C ASN A 124 5.12 -11.38 -7.48
N GLU A 125 5.22 -12.68 -7.66
CA GLU A 125 4.05 -13.55 -7.83
C GLU A 125 3.13 -13.55 -6.60
N ALA A 126 3.69 -13.46 -5.40
CA ALA A 126 2.90 -13.42 -4.17
C ALA A 126 1.97 -12.21 -4.13
N SER A 127 2.48 -11.03 -4.48
CA SER A 127 1.68 -9.79 -4.55
C SER A 127 0.66 -9.83 -5.69
N ILE A 128 1.08 -10.25 -6.88
CA ILE A 128 0.17 -10.42 -8.04
C ILE A 128 -1.00 -11.35 -7.66
N SER A 129 -0.70 -12.52 -7.12
CA SER A 129 -1.71 -13.51 -6.73
C SER A 129 -2.66 -12.97 -5.66
N MET A 130 -2.15 -12.27 -4.66
CA MET A 130 -2.98 -11.66 -3.62
C MET A 130 -3.95 -10.64 -4.24
N HIS A 131 -3.47 -9.79 -5.14
CA HIS A 131 -4.32 -8.79 -5.79
C HIS A 131 -5.36 -9.44 -6.71
N GLU A 132 -4.97 -10.44 -7.51
CA GLU A 132 -5.92 -11.17 -8.37
C GLU A 132 -7.05 -11.81 -7.57
N LYS A 133 -6.74 -12.46 -6.46
CA LYS A 133 -7.73 -13.06 -5.55
C LYS A 133 -8.71 -12.05 -4.96
N ARG A 134 -8.31 -10.79 -4.91
CA ARG A 134 -9.15 -9.68 -4.42
C ARG A 134 -9.93 -8.97 -5.53
N GLY A 135 -9.83 -9.45 -6.78
CA GLY A 135 -10.54 -8.89 -7.92
C GLY A 135 -9.79 -7.81 -8.68
N TYR A 136 -8.50 -7.62 -8.41
CA TYR A 136 -7.65 -6.74 -9.23
C TYR A 136 -7.28 -7.43 -10.53
N VAL A 137 -7.22 -6.65 -11.60
CA VAL A 137 -6.75 -7.12 -12.92
C VAL A 137 -5.58 -6.27 -13.38
N GLN A 138 -4.64 -6.88 -14.08
CA GLN A 138 -3.51 -6.14 -14.65
C GLN A 138 -4.00 -5.24 -15.79
N VAL A 139 -3.70 -3.96 -15.70
CA VAL A 139 -4.12 -2.95 -16.69
C VAL A 139 -2.95 -2.33 -17.45
N ALA A 140 -1.73 -2.47 -16.96
CA ALA A 140 -0.54 -1.94 -17.62
C ALA A 140 0.71 -2.73 -17.21
N HIS A 141 1.70 -2.73 -18.12
CA HIS A 141 3.04 -3.24 -17.88
C HIS A 141 4.05 -2.24 -18.44
N PHE A 142 4.94 -1.76 -17.58
CA PHE A 142 6.01 -0.83 -17.97
C PHE A 142 7.35 -1.57 -17.89
N PRO A 143 7.92 -1.93 -19.04
CA PRO A 143 9.21 -2.63 -19.04
C PRO A 143 10.35 -1.68 -18.71
N LYS A 144 11.29 -2.15 -17.89
CA LYS A 144 12.56 -1.47 -17.58
C LYS A 144 12.39 0.00 -17.19
N ILE A 145 11.50 0.25 -16.23
CA ILE A 145 11.14 1.61 -15.80
C ILE A 145 11.93 2.07 -14.56
N GLY A 146 12.36 1.16 -13.70
CA GLY A 146 13.12 1.45 -12.49
C GLY A 146 14.48 0.76 -12.47
N TYR A 147 15.51 1.47 -12.01
CA TYR A 147 16.87 0.94 -11.92
C TYR A 147 17.29 0.82 -10.48
N LYS A 148 17.61 -0.40 -10.03
CA LYS A 148 18.03 -0.68 -8.65
C LYS A 148 18.83 -1.98 -8.62
N PHE A 149 19.86 -2.06 -7.74
CA PHE A 149 20.77 -3.20 -7.66
C PHE A 149 21.43 -3.53 -9.01
N ASN A 150 21.90 -2.50 -9.72
CA ASN A 150 22.56 -2.61 -11.03
C ASN A 150 21.71 -3.33 -12.10
N LYS A 151 20.39 -3.22 -12.01
CA LYS A 151 19.46 -3.90 -12.88
C LYS A 151 18.22 -3.05 -13.14
N TRP A 152 17.70 -3.12 -14.37
CA TRP A 152 16.41 -2.57 -14.72
C TRP A 152 15.28 -3.49 -14.26
N HIS A 153 14.22 -2.90 -13.74
CA HIS A 153 13.04 -3.62 -13.25
C HIS A 153 11.78 -3.12 -13.95
N ASP A 154 10.89 -4.07 -14.24
CA ASP A 154 9.57 -3.77 -14.76
C ASP A 154 8.60 -3.51 -13.61
N ILE A 155 7.54 -2.75 -13.90
CA ILE A 155 6.38 -2.66 -13.02
C ILE A 155 5.12 -3.07 -13.78
N VAL A 156 4.12 -3.52 -13.04
CA VAL A 156 2.75 -3.66 -13.53
C VAL A 156 1.83 -2.82 -12.67
N TRP A 157 0.74 -2.35 -13.29
CA TRP A 157 -0.37 -1.73 -12.58
C TRP A 157 -1.54 -2.71 -12.56
N MET A 158 -2.11 -2.90 -11.38
CA MET A 158 -3.32 -3.67 -11.17
C MET A 158 -4.43 -2.76 -10.69
N GLN A 159 -5.66 -3.01 -11.16
CA GLN A 159 -6.81 -2.16 -10.87
C GLN A 159 -8.00 -2.98 -10.41
N LYS A 160 -8.67 -2.50 -9.36
CA LYS A 160 -9.96 -2.97 -8.91
C LYS A 160 -11.01 -1.88 -9.13
N THR A 161 -12.09 -2.23 -9.80
CA THR A 161 -13.23 -1.35 -10.03
C THR A 161 -14.33 -1.66 -9.02
N ILE A 162 -14.78 -0.63 -8.31
CA ILE A 162 -15.92 -0.70 -7.40
C ILE A 162 -17.11 -0.09 -8.11
N GLU A 163 -18.18 -0.84 -8.22
CA GLU A 163 -19.45 -0.34 -8.77
C GLU A 163 -20.16 0.53 -7.72
N GLY A 164 -20.64 1.67 -8.17
CA GLY A 164 -21.36 2.58 -7.28
C GLY A 164 -21.57 3.95 -7.90
N PRO A 165 -22.38 4.82 -7.25
CA PRO A 165 -22.63 6.16 -7.74
C PRO A 165 -21.41 7.04 -7.58
N VAL A 166 -21.13 7.85 -8.62
CA VAL A 166 -20.12 8.91 -8.54
C VAL A 166 -20.67 10.04 -7.66
N ARG A 167 -20.00 10.30 -6.56
CA ARG A 167 -20.37 11.35 -5.61
C ARG A 167 -19.13 12.09 -5.12
N LYS A 168 -19.33 13.25 -4.50
CA LYS A 168 -18.20 14.01 -3.94
C LYS A 168 -17.50 13.17 -2.86
N ILE A 169 -16.17 13.12 -2.93
CA ILE A 169 -15.34 12.47 -1.91
C ILE A 169 -15.41 13.25 -0.60
N GLN A 170 -15.57 12.54 0.50
CA GLN A 170 -15.63 13.10 1.85
C GLN A 170 -14.26 13.14 2.51
#